data_dbc9aa39570b4c4a7c424a35d58dbb1f
#
_entry.id   dbc9aa39570b4c4a7c424a35d58dbb1f
#
_cell.length_a   1.000
_cell.length_b   1.000
_cell.length_c   1.000
_cell.angle_alpha   90.00
_cell.angle_beta   90.00
_cell.angle_gamma   90.00
#
_symmetry.space_group_name_H-M   'P 1'
#
loop_
_entity.id
_entity.type
_entity.pdbx_description
1 polymer ?
#
loop_
_entity_poly.entity_id
_entity_poly.type
_entity_poly.pdbx_seq_one_letter_code
_entity_poly.pdbx_strand_id
1 'polypeptide(L)'
;LQTRYDPAARDEAARYYRRMERVLADREFLAGAYSYADIAFYMAQLFGARKGAPMTDETPRLLAWRERMTARPAVRKVAGAMAAYLTSIGEAVPDFLRGLDSLLSVADRRGTTAFGDDWR
;
A
#
# COMPACT_ATOMS: atom_id res chain seq x y z
N LEU A 1 -1.03 -2.84 -22.74
CA LEU A 1 -0.54 -4.09 -22.23
C LEU A 1 0.92 -4.04 -21.92
N GLN A 2 1.70 -3.83 -22.93
CA GLN A 2 3.13 -3.72 -22.72
C GLN A 2 3.49 -2.45 -21.99
N THR A 3 2.58 -1.53 -21.95
CA THR A 3 2.83 -0.26 -21.32
C THR A 3 2.96 -0.34 -19.82
N ARG A 4 2.63 -1.49 -19.22
CA ARG A 4 2.79 -1.63 -17.79
C ARG A 4 4.23 -1.53 -17.35
N TYR A 5 5.17 -1.74 -18.26
CA TYR A 5 6.58 -1.70 -17.95
C TYR A 5 7.26 -0.62 -18.76
N ASP A 6 7.76 0.39 -18.09
CA ASP A 6 8.47 1.51 -18.69
C ASP A 6 9.72 1.74 -17.86
N PRO A 7 10.91 1.46 -18.40
CA PRO A 7 12.14 1.63 -17.61
C PRO A 7 12.35 3.04 -17.09
N ALA A 8 11.98 4.04 -17.86
CA ALA A 8 12.17 5.42 -17.41
C ALA A 8 11.25 5.74 -16.23
N ALA A 9 10.00 5.30 -16.29
CA ALA A 9 9.07 5.52 -15.19
C ALA A 9 9.48 4.74 -13.96
N ARG A 10 10.02 3.56 -14.16
CA ARG A 10 10.50 2.74 -13.06
C ARG A 10 11.67 3.39 -12.35
N ASP A 11 12.59 3.96 -13.13
CA ASP A 11 13.74 4.66 -12.55
C ASP A 11 13.31 5.89 -11.78
N GLU A 12 12.32 6.59 -12.29
CA GLU A 12 11.80 7.76 -11.60
C GLU A 12 11.13 7.37 -10.29
N ALA A 13 10.38 6.28 -10.29
CA ALA A 13 9.76 5.78 -9.07
C ALA A 13 10.82 5.41 -8.04
N ALA A 14 11.91 4.79 -8.49
CA ALA A 14 13.00 4.43 -7.59
C ALA A 14 13.63 5.67 -6.95
N ARG A 15 13.79 6.74 -7.72
CA ARG A 15 14.31 8.00 -7.17
C ARG A 15 13.36 8.56 -6.12
N TYR A 16 12.07 8.48 -6.37
CA TYR A 16 11.06 8.94 -5.42
C TYR A 16 11.13 8.13 -4.13
N TYR A 17 11.23 6.83 -4.26
CA TYR A 17 11.31 5.95 -3.09
C TYR A 17 12.54 6.30 -2.26
N ARG A 18 13.68 6.53 -2.89
CA ARG A 18 14.89 6.89 -2.16
C ARG A 18 14.74 8.23 -1.45
N ARG A 19 14.00 9.17 -2.06
CA ARG A 19 13.73 10.44 -1.41
C ARG A 19 12.88 10.25 -0.16
N MET A 20 11.84 9.43 -0.27
CA MET A 20 10.97 9.16 0.90
C MET A 20 11.74 8.42 1.98
N GLU A 21 12.64 7.56 1.58
CA GLU A 21 13.50 6.87 2.55
C GLU A 21 14.29 7.86 3.40
N ARG A 22 14.81 8.89 2.78
CA ARG A 22 15.54 9.93 3.50
C ARG A 22 14.63 10.74 4.41
N VAL A 23 13.42 11.02 3.94
CA VAL A 23 12.44 11.75 4.75
C VAL A 23 12.12 10.99 6.03
N LEU A 24 12.10 9.66 5.96
CA LEU A 24 11.74 8.83 7.11
C LEU A 24 12.92 8.53 8.02
N ALA A 25 14.08 9.16 7.81
CA ALA A 25 15.27 8.84 8.59
C ALA A 25 15.07 9.07 10.09
N ASP A 26 14.28 10.07 10.46
CA ASP A 26 14.08 10.41 11.87
C ASP A 26 12.61 10.59 12.23
N ARG A 27 11.71 9.98 11.47
CA ARG A 27 10.28 10.12 11.75
C ARG A 27 9.53 8.87 11.32
N GLU A 28 8.37 8.68 11.92
CA GLU A 28 7.55 7.51 11.63
C GLU A 28 6.67 7.68 10.40
N PHE A 29 6.26 8.92 10.13
CA PHE A 29 5.36 9.21 9.03
C PHE A 29 5.93 10.37 8.22
N LEU A 30 5.47 10.52 6.99
CA LEU A 30 6.12 11.41 6.03
C LEU A 30 6.15 12.86 6.48
N ALA A 31 5.13 13.32 7.18
CA ALA A 31 5.09 14.68 7.70
C ALA A 31 5.34 14.72 9.21
N GLY A 32 5.90 13.66 9.77
CA GLY A 32 6.12 13.53 11.19
C GLY A 32 5.01 12.76 11.85
N ALA A 33 3.83 13.31 11.89
CA ALA A 33 2.63 12.63 12.35
C ALA A 33 1.88 12.05 11.16
N TYR A 34 1.06 11.04 11.42
CA TYR A 34 0.21 10.46 10.40
C TYR A 34 -0.63 11.54 9.72
N SER A 35 -0.67 11.54 8.41
CA SER A 35 -1.34 12.61 7.68
C SER A 35 -1.78 12.12 6.30
N TYR A 36 -2.45 13.00 5.58
CA TYR A 36 -2.88 12.73 4.23
C TYR A 36 -1.70 12.38 3.31
N ALA A 37 -0.52 12.91 3.59
CA ALA A 37 0.67 12.59 2.80
C ALA A 37 0.95 11.10 2.80
N ASP A 38 0.74 10.44 3.95
CA ASP A 38 0.94 9.00 4.05
C ASP A 38 -0.08 8.25 3.23
N ILE A 39 -1.33 8.68 3.28
CA ILE A 39 -2.39 8.02 2.51
C ILE A 39 -2.09 8.13 1.02
N ALA A 40 -1.74 9.33 0.57
CA ALA A 40 -1.48 9.57 -0.85
C ALA A 40 -0.30 8.74 -1.34
N PHE A 41 0.78 8.71 -0.56
CA PHE A 41 1.96 7.96 -0.99
C PHE A 41 1.73 6.46 -0.90
N TYR A 42 0.95 6.02 0.08
CA TYR A 42 0.61 4.59 0.16
C TYR A 42 -0.11 4.13 -1.11
N MET A 43 -1.07 4.91 -1.58
CA MET A 43 -1.78 4.55 -2.80
C MET A 43 -0.87 4.61 -4.01
N ALA A 44 0.04 5.58 -4.04
CA ALA A 44 0.98 5.70 -5.14
C ALA A 44 1.92 4.50 -5.22
N GLN A 45 2.45 4.04 -4.08
CA GLN A 45 3.35 2.89 -4.09
C GLN A 45 2.62 1.59 -4.39
N LEU A 46 1.35 1.50 -4.00
CA LEU A 46 0.54 0.35 -4.34
C LEU A 46 0.35 0.29 -5.86
N PHE A 47 0.03 1.41 -6.46
CA PHE A 47 -0.10 1.49 -7.91
C PHE A 47 1.21 1.16 -8.59
N GLY A 48 2.33 1.69 -8.05
CA GLY A 48 3.65 1.40 -8.58
C GLY A 48 3.97 -0.09 -8.54
N ALA A 49 3.65 -0.74 -7.43
CA ALA A 49 3.89 -2.17 -7.31
C ALA A 49 3.12 -2.96 -8.38
N ARG A 50 1.89 -2.54 -8.64
CA ARG A 50 1.08 -3.19 -9.68
C ARG A 50 1.65 -2.98 -11.07
N LYS A 51 2.36 -1.90 -11.28
CA LYS A 51 2.88 -1.55 -12.60
C LYS A 51 4.34 -1.92 -12.80
N GLY A 52 4.91 -2.68 -11.88
CA GLY A 52 6.28 -3.15 -12.03
C GLY A 52 7.34 -2.28 -11.40
N ALA A 53 6.95 -1.37 -10.52
CA ALA A 53 7.88 -0.48 -9.82
C ALA A 53 7.68 -0.61 -8.31
N PRO A 54 7.92 -1.79 -7.72
CA PRO A 54 7.73 -1.98 -6.29
C PRO A 54 8.86 -1.35 -5.48
N MET A 55 8.57 -1.07 -4.22
CA MET A 55 9.63 -0.76 -3.27
C MET A 55 10.39 -2.04 -2.96
N THR A 56 11.67 -1.89 -2.67
CA THR A 56 12.54 -3.03 -2.43
C THR A 56 13.28 -2.84 -1.11
N ASP A 57 14.15 -3.79 -0.78
CA ASP A 57 14.96 -3.71 0.42
C ASP A 57 16.01 -2.62 0.37
N GLU A 58 16.13 -1.91 -0.73
CA GLU A 58 16.97 -0.72 -0.81
C GLU A 58 16.41 0.43 0.03
N THR A 59 15.13 0.36 0.38
CA THR A 59 14.50 1.39 1.19
C THR A 59 13.83 0.75 2.41
N PRO A 60 14.63 0.31 3.39
CA PRO A 60 14.09 -0.43 4.53
C PRO A 60 13.17 0.38 5.43
N ARG A 61 13.43 1.69 5.61
CA ARG A 61 12.53 2.51 6.41
C ARG A 61 11.19 2.68 5.72
N LEU A 62 11.22 2.78 4.41
CA LEU A 62 9.99 2.91 3.63
C LEU A 62 9.18 1.62 3.69
N LEU A 63 9.85 0.46 3.66
CA LEU A 63 9.15 -0.81 3.83
C LEU A 63 8.51 -0.91 5.20
N ALA A 64 9.22 -0.48 6.24
CA ALA A 64 8.67 -0.48 7.59
C ALA A 64 7.48 0.48 7.70
N TRP A 65 7.57 1.63 7.04
CA TRP A 65 6.47 2.58 6.99
C TRP A 65 5.25 1.94 6.32
N ARG A 66 5.46 1.22 5.23
CA ARG A 66 4.34 0.55 4.54
C ARG A 66 3.66 -0.46 5.46
N GLU A 67 4.45 -1.17 6.27
CA GLU A 67 3.88 -2.09 7.23
C GLU A 67 3.05 -1.38 8.29
N ARG A 68 3.55 -0.25 8.79
CA ARG A 68 2.80 0.55 9.75
C ARG A 68 1.48 1.04 9.15
N MET A 69 1.52 1.48 7.90
CA MET A 69 0.32 1.94 7.22
C MET A 69 -0.67 0.80 7.02
N THR A 70 -0.19 -0.34 6.55
CA THR A 70 -1.06 -1.48 6.27
C THR A 70 -1.70 -2.02 7.54
N ALA A 71 -1.06 -1.82 8.70
CA ALA A 71 -1.62 -2.27 9.97
C ALA A 71 -2.75 -1.38 10.46
N ARG A 72 -2.91 -0.19 9.93
CA ARG A 72 -4.00 0.69 10.37
C ARG A 72 -5.33 0.11 9.88
N PRO A 73 -6.35 0.03 10.74
CA PRO A 73 -7.60 -0.62 10.35
C PRO A 73 -8.23 -0.07 9.08
N ALA A 74 -8.26 1.25 8.92
CA ALA A 74 -8.87 1.84 7.74
C ALA A 74 -8.06 1.51 6.48
N VAL A 75 -6.74 1.53 6.57
CA VAL A 75 -5.89 1.21 5.43
C VAL A 75 -6.02 -0.27 5.08
N ARG A 76 -6.02 -1.11 6.09
CA ARG A 76 -6.15 -2.56 5.87
C ARG A 76 -7.46 -2.89 5.16
N LYS A 77 -8.53 -2.20 5.53
CA LYS A 77 -9.83 -2.43 4.90
C LYS A 77 -9.78 -2.07 3.41
N VAL A 78 -9.24 -0.92 3.08
CA VAL A 78 -9.13 -0.49 1.69
C VAL A 78 -8.19 -1.41 0.91
N ALA A 79 -7.05 -1.74 1.51
CA ALA A 79 -6.08 -2.61 0.86
C ALA A 79 -6.64 -4.01 0.65
N GLY A 80 -7.39 -4.52 1.62
CA GLY A 80 -8.03 -5.83 1.48
C GLY A 80 -9.07 -5.84 0.37
N ALA A 81 -9.85 -4.77 0.28
CA ALA A 81 -10.83 -4.65 -0.80
C ALA A 81 -10.15 -4.59 -2.16
N MET A 82 -9.02 -3.90 -2.24
CA MET A 82 -8.26 -3.83 -3.47
C MET A 82 -7.72 -5.21 -3.84
N ALA A 83 -7.19 -5.95 -2.86
CA ALA A 83 -6.67 -7.29 -3.12
C ALA A 83 -7.77 -8.20 -3.64
N ALA A 84 -8.94 -8.13 -3.03
CA ALA A 84 -10.08 -8.94 -3.47
C ALA A 84 -10.51 -8.58 -4.89
N TYR A 85 -10.54 -7.29 -5.18
CA TYR A 85 -10.91 -6.83 -6.51
C TYR A 85 -9.93 -7.33 -7.56
N LEU A 86 -8.63 -7.18 -7.29
CA LEU A 86 -7.61 -7.64 -8.23
C LEU A 86 -7.72 -9.13 -8.49
N THR A 87 -7.95 -9.90 -7.44
CA THR A 87 -8.15 -11.33 -7.59
C THR A 87 -9.35 -11.62 -8.47
N SER A 88 -10.44 -10.88 -8.27
CA SER A 88 -11.68 -11.12 -9.00
C SER A 88 -11.56 -10.87 -10.49
N ILE A 89 -10.66 -9.96 -10.89
CA ILE A 89 -10.48 -9.67 -12.32
C ILE A 89 -9.25 -10.35 -12.90
N GLY A 90 -8.61 -11.25 -12.13
CA GLY A 90 -7.49 -12.02 -12.63
C GLY A 90 -6.17 -11.26 -12.68
N GLU A 91 -6.07 -10.14 -11.98
CA GLU A 91 -4.84 -9.38 -11.93
C GLU A 91 -3.97 -9.84 -10.76
N ALA A 92 -2.67 -9.68 -10.93
CA ALA A 92 -1.74 -10.05 -9.88
C ALA A 92 -1.89 -9.15 -8.67
N VAL A 93 -1.83 -9.74 -7.49
CA VAL A 93 -1.92 -9.01 -6.23
C VAL A 93 -0.50 -8.77 -5.72
N PRO A 94 -0.15 -7.52 -5.41
CA PRO A 94 1.17 -7.26 -4.81
C PRO A 94 1.40 -8.08 -3.55
N ASP A 95 2.64 -8.48 -3.34
CA ASP A 95 2.96 -9.39 -2.25
C ASP A 95 2.52 -8.88 -0.88
N PHE A 96 2.66 -7.58 -0.64
CA PHE A 96 2.33 -7.03 0.67
C PHE A 96 0.82 -7.00 0.94
N LEU A 97 0.01 -7.28 -0.06
CA LEU A 97 -1.45 -7.34 0.10
C LEU A 97 -1.97 -8.77 0.22
N ARG A 98 -1.10 -9.75 0.10
CA ARG A 98 -1.56 -11.15 0.13
C ARG A 98 -2.13 -11.48 1.48
N GLY A 99 -3.28 -12.13 1.46
CA GLY A 99 -3.95 -12.54 2.68
C GLY A 99 -4.92 -11.53 3.26
N LEU A 100 -4.84 -10.28 2.83
CA LEU A 100 -5.73 -9.25 3.38
C LEU A 100 -7.18 -9.46 2.96
N ASP A 101 -7.38 -10.00 1.76
CA ASP A 101 -8.73 -10.30 1.29
C ASP A 101 -9.40 -11.37 2.14
N SER A 102 -8.63 -12.32 2.68
CA SER A 102 -9.16 -13.33 3.58
C SER A 102 -9.69 -12.70 4.86
N LEU A 103 -8.95 -11.73 5.40
CA LEU A 103 -9.38 -11.05 6.61
C LEU A 103 -10.66 -10.27 6.38
N LEU A 104 -10.75 -9.62 5.23
CA LEU A 104 -11.95 -8.89 4.88
C LEU A 104 -13.14 -9.83 4.75
N SER A 105 -12.94 -10.98 4.13
CA SER A 105 -13.97 -11.96 3.94
C SER A 105 -14.49 -12.50 5.28
N VAL A 106 -13.60 -12.73 6.23
CA VAL A 106 -13.99 -13.20 7.56
C VAL A 106 -14.81 -12.14 8.28
N ALA A 107 -14.39 -10.88 8.22
CA ALA A 107 -15.12 -9.80 8.85
C ALA A 107 -16.53 -9.69 8.28
N ASP A 108 -16.63 -9.86 6.98
CA ASP A 108 -17.91 -9.80 6.29
C ASP A 108 -18.85 -10.90 6.76
N ARG A 109 -18.33 -12.09 6.91
CA ARG A 109 -19.14 -13.23 7.35
C ARG A 109 -19.65 -13.07 8.78
N ARG A 110 -18.96 -12.31 9.60
CA ARG A 110 -19.41 -12.05 10.95
C ARG A 110 -20.52 -11.02 11.02
N GLY A 111 -20.89 -10.48 9.88
CA GLY A 111 -21.95 -9.49 9.84
C GLY A 111 -21.58 -8.18 10.49
N THR A 112 -20.31 -7.94 10.70
CA THR A 112 -19.92 -6.66 11.25
C THR A 112 -20.20 -5.61 10.22
N THR A 113 -20.91 -4.62 10.63
CA THR A 113 -21.15 -3.50 9.79
C THR A 113 -19.88 -2.77 9.68
N ALA A 114 -19.34 -2.96 8.61
CA ALA A 114 -18.01 -2.66 8.46
C ALA A 114 -17.67 -1.21 8.51
N PHE A 115 -18.53 -0.34 8.13
CA PHE A 115 -18.07 1.01 7.93
C PHE A 115 -18.31 1.94 9.11
N GLY A 116 -19.20 1.58 9.99
CA GLY A 116 -19.59 2.49 11.04
C GLY A 116 -18.46 2.85 11.97
N ASP A 117 -17.75 1.88 12.46
CA ASP A 117 -16.80 2.11 13.54
C ASP A 117 -15.41 2.50 13.07
N ASP A 118 -15.08 2.20 11.84
CA ASP A 118 -13.73 2.41 11.36
C ASP A 118 -13.46 3.85 10.95
N TRP A 119 -14.47 4.66 10.92
CA TRP A 119 -14.32 6.06 10.56
C TRP A 119 -13.82 6.92 11.71
N ARG A 120 -13.80 6.41 12.91
CA ARG A 120 -13.48 7.19 14.12
C ARG A 120 -12.06 7.05 14.63
#